data_5e7ae2c859b3376207cb46ed0596bc32
#
_entry.id   5e7ae2c859b3376207cb46ed0596bc32
#
_cell.length_a   1.000
_cell.length_b   1.000
_cell.length_c   1.000
_cell.angle_alpha   90.00
_cell.angle_beta   90.00
_cell.angle_gamma   90.00
#
_symmetry.space_group_name_H-M   'P 1'
#
loop_
_entity.id
_entity.type
_entity.pdbx_description
1 polymer ?
#
loop_
_entity_poly.entity_id
_entity_poly.type
_entity_poly.pdbx_seq_one_letter_code
_entity_poly.pdbx_strand_id
1 'polypeptide(L)'
;YSDLWTSGKAMFVCLNKVTCVRMHYWVQKYWDKEIERLENKMKMLSEQEVQELSHKLKWMRETEMAVVISQEQNEIQTFQKWDLDILPHRAKMEKRELDKEFKDAKNPFRVVFVCAMWLTGFDVKSLSCLYLDKPLKAHTLMQTIARANRVSEGKSNGLIVDYIGIVKALRKALAD
;
A
#
# COMPACT_ATOMS: atom_id res chain seq x y z
N TYR A 1 4.51 11.84 -7.56
CA TYR A 1 3.62 10.68 -7.45
C TYR A 1 2.79 10.44 -8.72
N SER A 2 2.56 11.50 -9.52
CA SER A 2 1.79 11.39 -10.77
C SER A 2 2.36 10.35 -11.74
N ASP A 3 3.67 10.19 -11.81
CA ASP A 3 4.34 9.29 -12.75
C ASP A 3 4.45 7.83 -12.25
N LEU A 4 4.15 7.58 -10.97
CA LEU A 4 4.19 6.24 -10.37
C LEU A 4 2.83 5.53 -10.37
N TRP A 5 1.73 6.24 -10.61
CA TRP A 5 0.38 5.67 -10.57
C TRP A 5 0.13 4.61 -11.65
N THR A 6 0.85 4.68 -12.78
CA THR A 6 0.69 3.72 -13.89
C THR A 6 1.46 2.42 -13.70
N SER A 7 2.45 2.37 -12.82
CA SER A 7 3.49 1.33 -12.90
C SER A 7 3.63 0.45 -11.68
N GLY A 8 2.84 0.61 -10.61
CA GLY A 8 3.19 -0.20 -9.47
C GLY A 8 2.21 -0.31 -8.33
N LYS A 9 2.59 -1.20 -7.43
CA LYS A 9 1.85 -1.52 -6.22
C LYS A 9 2.47 -0.83 -5.01
N ALA A 10 1.66 -0.57 -4.00
CA ALA A 10 2.06 0.09 -2.77
C ALA A 10 1.86 -0.83 -1.56
N MET A 11 2.81 -0.80 -0.63
CA MET A 11 2.73 -1.52 0.63
C MET A 11 2.90 -0.56 1.80
N PHE A 12 1.93 -0.57 2.71
CA PHE A 12 2.01 0.11 4.00
C PHE A 12 2.44 -0.87 5.08
N VAL A 13 3.56 -0.61 5.72
CA VAL A 13 4.05 -1.36 6.88
C VAL A 13 3.64 -0.60 8.13
N CYS A 14 2.55 -1.04 8.74
CA CYS A 14 1.94 -0.40 9.90
C CYS A 14 2.49 -0.94 11.21
N LEU A 15 2.47 -0.12 12.26
CA LEU A 15 2.96 -0.45 13.59
C LEU A 15 2.39 -1.76 14.14
N ASN A 16 1.08 -1.96 14.02
CA ASN A 16 0.34 -3.13 14.51
C ASN A 16 -0.89 -3.41 13.64
N LYS A 17 -1.62 -4.49 13.95
CA LYS A 17 -2.79 -4.95 13.20
C LYS A 17 -3.95 -3.96 13.25
N VAL A 18 -4.19 -3.33 14.38
CA VAL A 18 -5.23 -2.29 14.54
C VAL A 18 -4.93 -1.10 13.64
N THR A 19 -3.66 -0.69 13.56
CA THR A 19 -3.22 0.38 12.66
C THR A 19 -3.43 0.01 11.19
N CYS A 20 -3.23 -1.26 10.80
CA CYS A 20 -3.49 -1.69 9.41
C CYS A 20 -4.95 -1.42 9.00
N VAL A 21 -5.92 -1.83 9.82
CA VAL A 21 -7.35 -1.64 9.54
C VAL A 21 -7.71 -0.16 9.57
N ARG A 22 -7.20 0.59 10.55
CA ARG A 22 -7.42 2.04 10.65
C ARG A 22 -6.86 2.81 9.46
N MET A 23 -5.64 2.48 9.04
CA MET A 23 -5.01 3.11 7.87
C MET A 23 -5.73 2.75 6.57
N HIS A 24 -6.16 1.50 6.40
CA HIS A 24 -7.01 1.12 5.27
C HIS A 24 -8.26 2.00 5.19
N TYR A 25 -8.99 2.17 6.32
CA TYR A 25 -10.18 3.02 6.37
C TYR A 25 -9.87 4.47 5.97
N TRP A 26 -8.82 5.08 6.53
CA TRP A 26 -8.48 6.47 6.23
C TRP A 26 -7.98 6.66 4.80
N VAL A 27 -7.13 5.77 4.31
CA VAL A 27 -6.60 5.85 2.94
C VAL A 27 -7.74 5.67 1.94
N GLN A 28 -8.64 4.70 2.14
CA GLN A 28 -9.82 4.51 1.29
C GLN A 28 -10.69 5.78 1.27
N LYS A 29 -10.99 6.34 2.43
CA LYS A 29 -11.79 7.56 2.55
C LYS A 29 -11.18 8.75 1.80
N TYR A 30 -9.87 8.95 1.92
CA TYR A 30 -9.18 10.03 1.20
C TYR A 30 -9.00 9.72 -0.29
N TRP A 31 -8.88 8.46 -0.66
CA TRP A 31 -8.85 8.01 -2.04
C TRP A 31 -10.15 8.34 -2.77
N ASP A 32 -11.28 8.05 -2.14
CA ASP A 32 -12.61 8.35 -2.68
C ASP A 32 -12.82 9.86 -2.83
N LYS A 33 -12.42 10.66 -1.81
CA LYS A 33 -12.44 12.14 -1.90
C LYS A 33 -11.56 12.67 -3.02
N GLU A 34 -10.42 12.07 -3.26
CA GLU A 34 -9.53 12.48 -4.35
C GLU A 34 -10.15 12.17 -5.71
N ILE A 35 -10.84 11.02 -5.86
CA ILE A 35 -11.61 10.70 -7.05
C ILE A 35 -12.67 11.78 -7.31
N GLU A 36 -13.48 12.12 -6.30
CA GLU A 36 -14.50 13.17 -6.41
C GLU A 36 -13.88 14.53 -6.80
N ARG A 37 -12.76 14.90 -6.19
CA ARG A 37 -12.03 16.13 -6.50
C ARG A 37 -11.57 16.18 -7.97
N LEU A 38 -11.01 15.07 -8.46
CA LEU A 38 -10.53 14.96 -9.84
C LEU A 38 -11.69 14.95 -10.85
N GLU A 39 -12.82 14.32 -10.53
CA GLU A 39 -14.05 14.34 -11.34
C GLU A 39 -14.59 15.77 -11.48
N ASN A 40 -14.62 16.53 -10.39
CA ASN A 40 -15.03 17.92 -10.42
C ASN A 40 -14.06 18.79 -11.22
N LYS A 41 -12.76 18.56 -11.10
CA LYS A 41 -11.73 19.26 -11.89
C LYS A 41 -11.92 18.98 -13.39
N MET A 42 -12.26 17.75 -13.77
CA MET A 42 -12.43 17.34 -15.16
C MET A 42 -13.48 18.16 -15.92
N LYS A 43 -14.50 18.68 -15.21
CA LYS A 43 -15.56 19.53 -15.79
C LYS A 43 -15.05 20.87 -16.32
N MET A 44 -13.82 21.29 -15.96
CA MET A 44 -13.24 22.59 -16.27
C MET A 44 -12.01 22.49 -17.20
N LEU A 45 -11.70 21.31 -17.72
CA LEU A 45 -10.48 21.04 -18.48
C LEU A 45 -10.76 20.98 -20.00
N SER A 46 -9.69 21.18 -20.79
CA SER A 46 -9.71 20.94 -22.24
C SER A 46 -9.79 19.44 -22.58
N GLU A 47 -10.17 19.12 -23.81
CA GLU A 47 -10.35 17.71 -24.25
C GLU A 47 -9.09 16.87 -24.06
N GLN A 48 -7.88 17.41 -24.31
CA GLN A 48 -6.63 16.68 -24.11
C GLN A 48 -6.35 16.37 -22.64
N GLU A 49 -6.53 17.34 -21.75
CA GLU A 49 -6.35 17.18 -20.30
C GLU A 49 -7.41 16.21 -19.72
N VAL A 50 -8.62 16.20 -20.27
CA VAL A 50 -9.69 15.26 -19.91
C VAL A 50 -9.29 13.83 -20.23
N GLN A 51 -8.61 13.56 -21.34
CA GLN A 51 -8.20 12.21 -21.72
C GLN A 51 -7.19 11.62 -20.74
N GLU A 52 -6.15 12.40 -20.36
CA GLU A 52 -5.15 11.97 -19.38
C GLU A 52 -5.78 11.72 -18.01
N LEU A 53 -6.62 12.65 -17.56
CA LEU A 53 -7.29 12.56 -16.27
C LEU A 53 -8.29 11.39 -16.22
N SER A 54 -8.96 11.09 -17.34
CA SER A 54 -9.86 9.95 -17.45
C SER A 54 -9.16 8.61 -17.24
N HIS A 55 -7.96 8.43 -17.79
CA HIS A 55 -7.16 7.22 -17.56
C HIS A 55 -6.77 7.08 -16.09
N LYS A 56 -6.34 8.18 -15.46
CA LYS A 56 -6.01 8.20 -14.03
C LYS A 56 -7.23 7.87 -13.16
N LEU A 57 -8.38 8.48 -13.43
CA LEU A 57 -9.62 8.21 -12.72
C LEU A 57 -10.07 6.77 -12.85
N LYS A 58 -10.01 6.21 -14.07
CA LYS A 58 -10.30 4.79 -14.28
C LYS A 58 -9.40 3.90 -13.44
N TRP A 59 -8.10 4.12 -13.49
CA TRP A 59 -7.12 3.39 -12.69
C TRP A 59 -7.39 3.52 -11.19
N MET A 60 -7.72 4.72 -10.71
CA MET A 60 -8.05 4.96 -9.29
C MET A 60 -9.31 4.21 -8.86
N ARG A 61 -10.36 4.22 -9.67
CA ARG A 61 -11.62 3.50 -9.39
C ARG A 61 -11.45 1.99 -9.37
N GLU A 62 -10.61 1.46 -10.25
CA GLU A 62 -10.28 0.04 -10.30
C GLU A 62 -9.37 -0.40 -9.16
N THR A 63 -8.65 0.53 -8.52
CA THR A 63 -7.68 0.19 -7.48
C THR A 63 -8.35 -0.40 -6.26
N GLU A 64 -8.01 -1.65 -5.97
CA GLU A 64 -8.40 -2.33 -4.75
C GLU A 64 -7.33 -2.20 -3.67
N MET A 65 -7.81 -2.13 -2.42
CA MET A 65 -7.00 -2.11 -1.22
C MET A 65 -7.37 -3.26 -0.30
N ALA A 66 -6.39 -3.85 0.38
CA ALA A 66 -6.65 -4.89 1.35
C ALA A 66 -5.71 -4.82 2.55
N VAL A 67 -6.19 -5.31 3.68
CA VAL A 67 -5.41 -5.58 4.89
C VAL A 67 -4.97 -7.03 4.85
N VAL A 68 -3.68 -7.30 5.15
CA VAL A 68 -3.13 -8.65 5.26
C VAL A 68 -2.40 -8.79 6.59
N ILE A 69 -3.06 -9.45 7.52
CA ILE A 69 -2.60 -9.65 8.90
C ILE A 69 -2.90 -11.07 9.37
N SER A 70 -2.02 -11.60 10.23
CA SER A 70 -2.25 -12.91 10.85
C SER A 70 -3.48 -12.89 11.76
N GLN A 71 -4.20 -14.00 11.81
CA GLN A 71 -5.32 -14.16 12.73
C GLN A 71 -4.85 -14.19 14.19
N GLU A 72 -5.70 -13.71 15.08
CA GLU A 72 -5.49 -13.74 16.53
C GLU A 72 -6.73 -14.28 17.24
N GLN A 73 -6.49 -14.88 18.39
CA GLN A 73 -7.59 -15.25 19.29
C GLN A 73 -8.32 -13.97 19.78
N ASN A 74 -9.64 -14.00 19.77
CA ASN A 74 -10.50 -12.87 20.19
C ASN A 74 -10.28 -11.58 19.37
N GLU A 75 -9.85 -11.69 18.12
CA GLU A 75 -9.56 -10.51 17.29
C GLU A 75 -10.78 -9.58 17.12
N ILE A 76 -12.00 -10.14 17.00
CA ILE A 76 -13.23 -9.33 16.86
C ILE A 76 -13.38 -8.36 18.04
N GLN A 77 -13.29 -8.86 19.27
CA GLN A 77 -13.37 -8.02 20.46
C GLN A 77 -12.23 -7.01 20.54
N THR A 78 -11.03 -7.41 20.09
CA THR A 78 -9.86 -6.52 20.04
C THR A 78 -10.10 -5.35 19.11
N PHE A 79 -10.61 -5.58 17.91
CA PHE A 79 -10.89 -4.51 16.95
C PHE A 79 -12.10 -3.65 17.36
N GLN A 80 -13.15 -4.25 17.91
CA GLN A 80 -14.33 -3.54 18.42
C GLN A 80 -13.99 -2.51 19.51
N LYS A 81 -12.98 -2.77 20.37
CA LYS A 81 -12.49 -1.79 21.36
C LYS A 81 -11.96 -0.50 20.72
N TRP A 82 -11.61 -0.55 19.44
CA TRP A 82 -11.12 0.59 18.67
C TRP A 82 -12.13 1.13 17.66
N ASP A 83 -13.39 0.69 17.76
CA ASP A 83 -14.46 1.04 16.82
C ASP A 83 -14.11 0.65 15.38
N LEU A 84 -13.51 -0.54 15.20
CA LEU A 84 -13.10 -1.10 13.93
C LEU A 84 -13.75 -2.47 13.71
N ASP A 85 -14.11 -2.76 12.45
CA ASP A 85 -14.60 -4.06 12.03
C ASP A 85 -13.55 -4.82 11.23
N ILE A 86 -13.11 -5.97 11.76
CA ILE A 86 -12.14 -6.87 11.10
C ILE A 86 -12.82 -7.86 10.15
N LEU A 87 -14.11 -8.13 10.29
CA LEU A 87 -14.81 -9.20 9.59
C LEU A 87 -14.73 -9.08 8.05
N PRO A 88 -14.95 -7.91 7.42
CA PRO A 88 -14.81 -7.77 5.98
C PRO A 88 -13.39 -8.06 5.48
N HIS A 89 -12.39 -7.65 6.27
CA HIS A 89 -10.98 -7.89 5.93
C HIS A 89 -10.63 -9.35 6.09
N ARG A 90 -11.10 -10.01 7.15
CA ARG A 90 -10.88 -11.44 7.39
C ARG A 90 -11.51 -12.27 6.29
N ALA A 91 -12.76 -12.00 5.93
CA ALA A 91 -13.46 -12.66 4.84
C ALA A 91 -12.71 -12.52 3.50
N LYS A 92 -12.12 -11.35 3.23
CA LYS A 92 -11.30 -11.14 2.01
C LYS A 92 -10.04 -12.00 2.04
N MET A 93 -9.33 -12.07 3.18
CA MET A 93 -8.12 -12.89 3.35
C MET A 93 -8.39 -14.40 3.25
N GLU A 94 -9.55 -14.87 3.68
CA GLU A 94 -9.92 -16.29 3.64
C GLU A 94 -10.43 -16.74 2.27
N LYS A 95 -11.14 -15.88 1.55
CA LYS A 95 -11.78 -16.22 0.27
C LYS A 95 -10.91 -15.98 -0.96
N ARG A 96 -9.82 -15.24 -0.83
CA ARG A 96 -8.98 -14.83 -1.96
C ARG A 96 -7.52 -15.23 -1.73
N GLU A 97 -6.81 -15.52 -2.80
CA GLU A 97 -5.36 -15.78 -2.81
C GLU A 97 -4.62 -14.43 -2.95
N LEU A 98 -4.75 -13.56 -1.93
CA LEU A 98 -4.24 -12.20 -1.96
C LEU A 98 -2.73 -12.10 -2.25
N ASP A 99 -1.96 -13.13 -1.89
CA ASP A 99 -0.52 -13.20 -2.20
C ASP A 99 -0.26 -13.36 -3.69
N LYS A 100 -1.02 -14.21 -4.39
CA LYS A 100 -0.93 -14.38 -5.83
C LYS A 100 -1.43 -13.14 -6.57
N GLU A 101 -2.58 -12.62 -6.13
CA GLU A 101 -3.18 -11.44 -6.73
C GLU A 101 -2.28 -10.20 -6.62
N PHE A 102 -1.61 -10.01 -5.47
CA PHE A 102 -0.70 -8.88 -5.29
C PHE A 102 0.60 -9.03 -6.08
N LYS A 103 1.05 -10.26 -6.37
CA LYS A 103 2.20 -10.54 -7.25
C LYS A 103 1.90 -10.29 -8.73
N ASP A 104 0.65 -10.46 -9.15
CA ASP A 104 0.25 -10.17 -10.52
C ASP A 104 0.20 -8.66 -10.76
N ALA A 105 1.11 -8.16 -11.59
CA ALA A 105 1.22 -6.74 -11.90
C ALA A 105 -0.05 -6.16 -12.56
N LYS A 106 -0.85 -6.99 -13.25
CA LYS A 106 -2.09 -6.57 -13.93
C LYS A 106 -3.31 -6.57 -13.01
N ASN A 107 -3.22 -7.24 -11.86
CA ASN A 107 -4.35 -7.32 -10.93
C ASN A 107 -4.61 -5.95 -10.27
N PRO A 108 -5.88 -5.49 -10.20
CA PRO A 108 -6.25 -4.20 -9.61
C PRO A 108 -6.03 -4.10 -8.09
N PHE A 109 -5.71 -5.17 -7.41
CA PHE A 109 -5.25 -5.12 -6.02
C PHE A 109 -3.86 -4.49 -5.95
N ARG A 110 -3.82 -3.18 -5.70
CA ARG A 110 -2.60 -2.35 -5.82
C ARG A 110 -2.08 -1.80 -4.50
N VAL A 111 -2.88 -1.78 -3.44
CA VAL A 111 -2.47 -1.25 -2.13
C VAL A 111 -2.72 -2.27 -1.04
N VAL A 112 -1.67 -2.60 -0.27
CA VAL A 112 -1.77 -3.54 0.85
C VAL A 112 -1.29 -2.91 2.15
N PHE A 113 -1.99 -3.21 3.25
CA PHE A 113 -1.64 -2.81 4.61
C PHE A 113 -1.22 -4.05 5.40
N VAL A 114 0.02 -4.07 5.86
CA VAL A 114 0.63 -5.19 6.58
C VAL A 114 1.31 -4.71 7.87
N CYS A 115 1.46 -5.58 8.87
CA CYS A 115 2.28 -5.23 10.02
C CYS A 115 3.49 -6.15 10.23
N ALA A 116 3.39 -7.42 9.84
CA ALA A 116 4.47 -8.41 9.92
C ALA A 116 4.47 -9.36 8.74
N MET A 117 3.29 -9.77 8.28
CA MET A 117 3.15 -10.64 7.11
C MET A 117 3.72 -9.95 5.87
N TRP A 118 4.33 -10.76 4.99
CA TRP A 118 4.94 -10.34 3.73
C TRP A 118 6.20 -9.47 3.86
N LEU A 119 6.68 -9.16 5.06
CA LEU A 119 7.93 -8.40 5.23
C LEU A 119 9.17 -9.25 4.92
N THR A 120 9.07 -10.57 5.11
CA THR A 120 10.12 -11.52 4.78
C THR A 120 9.58 -12.62 3.87
N GLY A 121 10.40 -13.15 2.97
CA GLY A 121 10.01 -14.29 2.12
C GLY A 121 8.97 -14.01 1.00
N PHE A 122 8.42 -12.80 0.91
CA PHE A 122 7.41 -12.42 -0.07
C PHE A 122 8.01 -11.50 -1.14
N ASP A 123 8.07 -11.95 -2.38
CA ASP A 123 8.66 -11.21 -3.51
C ASP A 123 7.60 -10.66 -4.45
N VAL A 124 7.61 -9.34 -4.67
CA VAL A 124 6.71 -8.63 -5.58
C VAL A 124 7.51 -7.68 -6.46
N LYS A 125 7.72 -8.06 -7.71
CA LYS A 125 8.48 -7.26 -8.69
C LYS A 125 7.83 -5.91 -8.97
N SER A 126 6.50 -5.85 -8.95
CA SER A 126 5.71 -4.64 -9.20
C SER A 126 5.57 -3.70 -7.99
N LEU A 127 6.20 -4.00 -6.84
CA LEU A 127 6.17 -3.11 -5.68
C LEU A 127 6.96 -1.84 -5.97
N SER A 128 6.27 -0.71 -6.11
CA SER A 128 6.86 0.59 -6.47
C SER A 128 6.90 1.59 -5.32
N CYS A 129 6.03 1.44 -4.35
CA CYS A 129 5.97 2.35 -3.21
C CYS A 129 5.91 1.59 -1.89
N LEU A 130 6.75 1.99 -0.94
CA LEU A 130 6.81 1.43 0.40
C LEU A 130 6.64 2.54 1.43
N TYR A 131 5.58 2.43 2.24
CA TYR A 131 5.30 3.34 3.36
C TYR A 131 5.69 2.67 4.66
N LEU A 132 6.58 3.29 5.43
CA LEU A 132 7.12 2.74 6.68
C LEU A 132 6.59 3.54 7.87
N ASP A 133 5.71 2.89 8.65
CA ASP A 133 5.19 3.39 9.93
C ASP A 133 5.40 2.34 11.03
N LYS A 134 6.56 1.66 11.00
CA LYS A 134 6.93 0.65 11.97
C LYS A 134 8.44 0.59 12.14
N PRO A 135 8.97 0.58 13.37
CA PRO A 135 10.36 0.30 13.61
C PRO A 135 10.68 -1.14 13.21
N LEU A 136 11.57 -1.29 12.23
CA LEU A 136 12.05 -2.57 11.74
C LEU A 136 13.51 -2.77 12.17
N LYS A 137 13.89 -4.02 12.47
CA LYS A 137 15.30 -4.37 12.65
C LYS A 137 16.06 -4.12 11.34
N ALA A 138 17.33 -3.71 11.42
CA ALA A 138 18.13 -3.32 10.26
C ALA A 138 18.06 -4.36 9.11
N HIS A 139 18.21 -5.65 9.42
CA HIS A 139 18.12 -6.72 8.43
C HIS A 139 16.75 -6.78 7.72
N THR A 140 15.64 -6.72 8.49
CA THR A 140 14.29 -6.73 7.92
C THR A 140 14.03 -5.47 7.08
N LEU A 141 14.49 -4.31 7.56
CA LEU A 141 14.38 -3.05 6.84
C LEU A 141 15.12 -3.12 5.50
N MET A 142 16.36 -3.57 5.48
CA MET A 142 17.15 -3.73 4.25
C MET A 142 16.48 -4.66 3.25
N GLN A 143 15.96 -5.79 3.70
CA GLN A 143 15.24 -6.73 2.84
C GLN A 143 13.95 -6.10 2.26
N THR A 144 13.23 -5.34 3.07
CA THR A 144 11.97 -4.68 2.65
C THR A 144 12.26 -3.57 1.64
N ILE A 145 13.30 -2.77 1.87
CA ILE A 145 13.75 -1.71 0.94
C ILE A 145 14.24 -2.31 -0.38
N ALA A 146 15.05 -3.35 -0.33
CA ALA A 146 15.58 -4.00 -1.53
C ALA A 146 14.48 -4.50 -2.48
N ARG A 147 13.32 -4.89 -1.95
CA ARG A 147 12.16 -5.30 -2.76
C ARG A 147 11.52 -4.14 -3.49
N ALA A 148 11.34 -2.99 -2.83
CA ALA A 148 10.81 -1.80 -3.47
C ALA A 148 11.75 -1.25 -4.55
N ASN A 149 13.06 -1.46 -4.41
CA ASN A 149 14.08 -0.97 -5.34
C ASN A 149 14.39 -1.93 -6.50
N ARG A 150 13.71 -3.06 -6.62
CA ARG A 150 13.89 -3.93 -7.78
C ARG A 150 13.51 -3.22 -9.07
N VAL A 151 14.40 -3.28 -10.03
CA VAL A 151 14.15 -2.82 -11.40
C VAL A 151 13.19 -3.82 -12.08
N SER A 152 12.15 -3.32 -12.70
CA SER A 152 11.22 -4.08 -13.52
C SER A 152 10.82 -3.25 -14.74
N GLU A 153 10.17 -3.86 -15.72
CA GLU A 153 9.71 -3.17 -16.91
C GLU A 153 8.87 -1.93 -16.55
N GLY A 154 9.29 -0.77 -17.03
CA GLY A 154 8.65 0.53 -16.71
C GLY A 154 8.97 1.13 -15.33
N LYS A 155 9.86 0.49 -14.53
CA LYS A 155 10.22 0.95 -13.19
C LYS A 155 11.74 1.03 -13.02
N SER A 156 12.28 2.23 -12.86
CA SER A 156 13.70 2.47 -12.58
C SER A 156 14.04 2.43 -11.10
N ASN A 157 13.16 2.93 -10.22
CA ASN A 157 13.38 3.06 -8.78
C ASN A 157 12.09 2.81 -8.00
N GLY A 158 12.22 2.47 -6.70
CA GLY A 158 11.12 2.44 -5.75
C GLY A 158 11.07 3.72 -4.90
N LEU A 159 9.86 4.15 -4.55
CA LEU A 159 9.64 5.24 -3.60
C LEU A 159 9.50 4.68 -2.19
N ILE A 160 10.28 5.22 -1.25
CA ILE A 160 10.17 4.89 0.17
C ILE A 160 9.73 6.14 0.92
N VAL A 161 8.60 6.04 1.59
CA VAL A 161 8.06 7.08 2.47
C VAL A 161 8.21 6.60 3.91
N ASP A 162 9.06 7.29 4.66
CA ASP A 162 9.45 6.92 6.02
C ASP A 162 8.88 7.93 7.02
N TYR A 163 7.85 7.52 7.75
CA TYR A 163 7.17 8.37 8.74
C TYR A 163 7.88 8.44 10.09
N ILE A 164 8.80 7.51 10.36
CA ILE A 164 9.43 7.35 11.68
C ILE A 164 10.93 7.63 11.69
N GLY A 165 11.52 7.98 10.53
CA GLY A 165 12.95 8.30 10.41
C GLY A 165 13.91 7.11 10.51
N ILE A 166 13.43 5.87 10.33
CA ILE A 166 14.22 4.66 10.45
C ILE A 166 15.27 4.54 9.33
N VAL A 167 14.96 4.99 8.12
CA VAL A 167 15.89 4.97 6.98
C VAL A 167 17.06 5.93 7.22
N LYS A 168 16.81 7.09 7.84
CA LYS A 168 17.85 8.04 8.22
C LYS A 168 18.80 7.44 9.26
N ALA A 169 18.26 6.78 10.29
CA ALA A 169 19.06 6.10 11.30
C ALA A 169 19.94 4.99 10.71
N LEU A 170 19.39 4.21 9.77
CA LEU A 170 20.13 3.17 9.08
C LEU A 170 21.26 3.74 8.22
N ARG A 171 21.01 4.81 7.45
CA ARG A 171 22.03 5.46 6.62
C ARG A 171 23.19 5.97 7.48
N LYS A 172 22.90 6.54 8.65
CA LYS A 172 23.94 6.98 9.59
C LYS A 172 24.77 5.81 10.10
N ALA A 173 24.14 4.70 10.50
CA ALA A 173 24.82 3.52 11.00
C ALA A 173 25.64 2.76 9.93
N LEU A 174 25.38 2.98 8.65
CA LEU A 174 26.15 2.38 7.55
C LEU A 174 27.28 3.29 7.02
N ALA A 175 27.30 4.55 7.44
CA ALA A 175 28.30 5.53 7.04
C ALA A 175 29.46 5.64 8.06
N ASP A 176 29.27 5.13 9.26
CA ASP A 176 30.26 4.98 10.34
C ASP A 176 30.97 3.62 10.23
#